data_514732d176b4cdf5d2721ad4170504b2
#
_entry.id   514732d176b4cdf5d2721ad4170504b2
#
_cell.length_a   1.000
_cell.length_b   1.000
_cell.length_c   1.000
_cell.angle_alpha   90.00
_cell.angle_beta   90.00
_cell.angle_gamma   90.00
#
_symmetry.space_group_name_H-M   'P 1'
#
loop_
_entity.id
_entity.type
_entity.pdbx_description
1 polymer ?
#
loop_
_entity_poly.entity_id
_entity_poly.type
_entity_poly.pdbx_seq_one_letter_code
_entity_poly.pdbx_strand_id
1 'polypeptide(L)'
;MLIHVVQIGEMLWQIANRYRVTIAQIVETNELVNPNQLAVGQSLVIPTVDMYHIVRPGEALWMIAQRYGTTVDALIRANQITNPSLIYPGTRLIIPALQHTIQPGETLWQIANRYGTTIQAIIKASQIQNPDLLYPGVTLIIPRRKPTIVSNAFTYHSGAEAERIVGEIAEHLTYLATFAYVIQPDGSLQLFMEDDTDAIQAGLAQGAVPMMSISNFTVTEAGENIAHAVLASEENRERLLTNILSVMKAKGYQGLNIDFENVLPQDRELYNQFLQRAVDTLHQEGFFVSTSLAPKISGEQKGLLYEAHDYPAHGRIADFVVLMTYEWGYRKGPPRAISPLNEIKRVLDYAVSVIPRKKILMGFQLYARDWLIPHVQGQEAETFSPQEAIARAVRYGATIQYDSIAASPFYRYTDEQGRGHEVWFEDARSAQAKFDTIKDYNLLGVSYWVLGYSFPQNWVLLEDNFKIRKLI
;
A
#
# COMPACT_ATOMS: atom_id res chain seq x y z
N MET A 1 -10.16 13.17 -1.66
CA MET A 1 -10.48 13.00 -3.10
C MET A 1 -11.70 12.11 -3.27
N LEU A 2 -12.36 12.15 -4.44
CA LEU A 2 -13.48 11.28 -4.78
C LEU A 2 -13.02 10.18 -5.74
N ILE A 3 -13.72 9.04 -5.73
CA ILE A 3 -13.52 8.00 -6.74
C ILE A 3 -14.81 7.90 -7.55
N HIS A 4 -14.68 8.10 -8.87
CA HIS A 4 -15.77 7.95 -9.83
C HIS A 4 -15.61 6.62 -10.58
N VAL A 5 -16.70 5.91 -10.78
CA VAL A 5 -16.74 4.70 -11.62
C VAL A 5 -17.45 5.02 -12.92
N VAL A 6 -16.75 4.89 -14.03
CA VAL A 6 -17.22 5.22 -15.37
C VAL A 6 -18.43 4.36 -15.74
N GLN A 7 -19.50 5.01 -16.15
CA GLN A 7 -20.75 4.38 -16.59
C GLN A 7 -20.79 4.25 -18.12
N ILE A 8 -21.69 3.41 -18.61
CA ILE A 8 -21.91 3.25 -20.06
C ILE A 8 -22.25 4.60 -20.68
N GLY A 9 -21.50 4.99 -21.71
CA GLY A 9 -21.72 6.23 -22.47
C GLY A 9 -21.21 7.50 -21.78
N GLU A 10 -20.58 7.41 -20.61
CA GLU A 10 -19.96 8.58 -19.97
C GLU A 10 -18.68 8.99 -20.66
N MET A 11 -18.51 10.28 -20.88
CA MET A 11 -17.30 10.91 -21.41
C MET A 11 -16.61 11.71 -20.32
N LEU A 12 -15.29 11.85 -20.42
CA LEU A 12 -14.48 12.52 -19.40
C LEU A 12 -14.93 13.97 -19.13
N TRP A 13 -15.39 14.71 -20.16
CA TRP A 13 -15.90 16.06 -19.98
C TRP A 13 -17.18 16.13 -19.13
N GLN A 14 -18.06 15.12 -19.20
CA GLN A 14 -19.27 15.04 -18.36
C GLN A 14 -18.89 14.78 -16.91
N ILE A 15 -17.89 13.91 -16.70
CA ILE A 15 -17.34 13.62 -15.36
C ILE A 15 -16.68 14.88 -14.79
N ALA A 16 -15.85 15.57 -15.56
CA ALA A 16 -15.20 16.82 -15.16
C ALA A 16 -16.23 17.90 -14.74
N ASN A 17 -17.28 18.12 -15.56
CA ASN A 17 -18.34 19.05 -15.25
C ASN A 17 -19.14 18.66 -13.98
N ARG A 18 -19.45 17.36 -13.81
CA ARG A 18 -20.16 16.86 -12.62
C ARG A 18 -19.45 17.17 -11.32
N TYR A 19 -18.12 17.09 -11.32
CA TYR A 19 -17.31 17.30 -10.13
C TYR A 19 -16.66 18.68 -10.06
N ARG A 20 -16.91 19.55 -11.04
CA ARG A 20 -16.33 20.91 -11.11
C ARG A 20 -14.82 20.93 -11.09
N VAL A 21 -14.20 20.01 -11.81
CA VAL A 21 -12.76 19.92 -12.04
C VAL A 21 -12.49 20.01 -13.53
N THR A 22 -11.24 20.23 -13.92
CA THR A 22 -10.85 20.24 -15.34
C THR A 22 -10.56 18.82 -15.83
N ILE A 23 -10.72 18.59 -17.14
CA ILE A 23 -10.29 17.34 -17.78
C ILE A 23 -8.80 17.11 -17.52
N ALA A 24 -7.98 18.15 -17.64
CA ALA A 24 -6.53 18.07 -17.43
C ALA A 24 -6.20 17.54 -16.02
N GLN A 25 -6.89 18.03 -14.98
CA GLN A 25 -6.71 17.54 -13.61
C GLN A 25 -7.03 16.05 -13.47
N ILE A 26 -8.11 15.55 -14.11
CA ILE A 26 -8.45 14.13 -14.05
C ILE A 26 -7.39 13.30 -14.81
N VAL A 27 -6.97 13.77 -15.98
CA VAL A 27 -5.95 13.10 -16.81
C VAL A 27 -4.64 12.97 -16.04
N GLU A 28 -4.14 14.06 -15.47
CA GLU A 28 -2.91 14.11 -14.69
C GLU A 28 -2.99 13.19 -13.45
N THR A 29 -4.07 13.30 -12.66
CA THR A 29 -4.25 12.51 -11.43
C THR A 29 -4.30 11.01 -11.68
N ASN A 30 -4.79 10.58 -12.84
CA ASN A 30 -4.97 9.15 -13.19
C ASN A 30 -3.98 8.68 -14.27
N GLU A 31 -3.08 9.54 -14.72
CA GLU A 31 -2.15 9.29 -15.84
C GLU A 31 -2.85 8.64 -17.05
N LEU A 32 -3.97 9.23 -17.48
CA LEU A 32 -4.76 8.68 -18.58
C LEU A 32 -4.01 8.84 -19.91
N VAL A 33 -3.65 7.71 -20.52
CA VAL A 33 -2.96 7.71 -21.82
C VAL A 33 -3.86 8.24 -22.94
N ASN A 34 -5.14 7.87 -22.92
CA ASN A 34 -6.13 8.35 -23.87
C ASN A 34 -7.39 8.84 -23.16
N PRO A 35 -7.57 10.17 -22.99
CA PRO A 35 -8.73 10.74 -22.32
C PRO A 35 -10.08 10.49 -23.04
N ASN A 36 -10.03 10.11 -24.31
CA ASN A 36 -11.24 9.88 -25.14
C ASN A 36 -11.71 8.41 -25.08
N GLN A 37 -10.96 7.54 -24.42
CA GLN A 37 -11.27 6.11 -24.34
C GLN A 37 -11.20 5.65 -22.90
N LEU A 38 -12.38 5.51 -22.29
CA LEU A 38 -12.55 5.01 -20.93
C LEU A 38 -13.22 3.64 -20.99
N ALA A 39 -12.79 2.71 -20.14
CA ALA A 39 -13.48 1.44 -19.96
C ALA A 39 -14.69 1.63 -19.03
N VAL A 40 -15.82 1.00 -19.37
CA VAL A 40 -16.96 0.92 -18.45
C VAL A 40 -16.53 0.21 -17.16
N GLY A 41 -16.84 0.78 -16.00
CA GLY A 41 -16.41 0.25 -14.71
C GLY A 41 -14.99 0.68 -14.28
N GLN A 42 -14.25 1.40 -15.13
CA GLN A 42 -12.97 2.01 -14.73
C GLN A 42 -13.17 2.98 -13.58
N SER A 43 -12.34 2.89 -12.55
CA SER A 43 -12.35 3.87 -11.47
C SER A 43 -11.39 5.02 -11.77
N LEU A 44 -11.83 6.24 -11.50
CA LEU A 44 -11.05 7.48 -11.65
C LEU A 44 -10.97 8.19 -10.31
N VAL A 45 -9.76 8.57 -9.90
CA VAL A 45 -9.57 9.51 -8.81
C VAL A 45 -9.89 10.91 -9.30
N ILE A 46 -10.85 11.56 -8.65
CA ILE A 46 -11.25 12.93 -8.96
C ILE A 46 -10.58 13.86 -7.93
N PRO A 47 -9.70 14.77 -8.36
CA PRO A 47 -8.92 15.64 -7.48
C PRO A 47 -9.76 16.78 -6.90
N THR A 48 -10.76 16.43 -6.10
CA THR A 48 -11.61 17.38 -5.37
C THR A 48 -11.11 17.53 -3.95
N VAL A 49 -11.49 18.64 -3.29
CA VAL A 49 -11.27 18.85 -1.86
C VAL A 49 -12.23 18.01 -1.01
N ASP A 50 -13.30 17.51 -1.60
CA ASP A 50 -14.29 16.67 -0.94
C ASP A 50 -13.86 15.20 -0.95
N MET A 51 -14.16 14.52 0.16
CA MET A 51 -14.04 13.07 0.30
C MET A 51 -15.43 12.44 0.24
N TYR A 52 -15.49 11.12 0.18
CA TYR A 52 -16.73 10.39 0.40
C TYR A 52 -16.58 9.32 1.47
N HIS A 53 -17.71 8.90 2.01
CA HIS A 53 -17.84 7.78 2.93
C HIS A 53 -18.96 6.85 2.46
N ILE A 54 -18.71 5.55 2.49
CA ILE A 54 -19.78 4.56 2.27
C ILE A 54 -20.31 4.17 3.65
N VAL A 55 -21.59 4.42 3.86
CA VAL A 55 -22.27 4.11 5.12
C VAL A 55 -22.17 2.62 5.41
N ARG A 56 -21.69 2.26 6.59
CA ARG A 56 -21.59 0.88 7.06
C ARG A 56 -22.82 0.50 7.88
N PRO A 57 -23.14 -0.80 8.04
CA PRO A 57 -24.18 -1.24 8.95
C PRO A 57 -23.98 -0.67 10.36
N GLY A 58 -25.04 -0.03 10.92
CA GLY A 58 -25.01 0.57 12.25
C GLY A 58 -24.40 1.96 12.37
N GLU A 59 -23.91 2.56 11.27
CA GLU A 59 -23.42 3.94 11.31
C GLU A 59 -24.56 4.96 11.23
N ALA A 60 -24.40 6.04 11.98
CA ALA A 60 -25.25 7.23 11.95
C ALA A 60 -24.46 8.45 11.44
N LEU A 61 -25.15 9.47 10.92
CA LEU A 61 -24.50 10.70 10.42
C LEU A 61 -23.58 11.37 11.46
N TRP A 62 -23.93 11.34 12.76
CA TRP A 62 -23.10 11.94 13.79
C TRP A 62 -21.77 11.18 13.97
N MET A 63 -21.76 9.85 13.85
CA MET A 63 -20.53 9.03 13.90
C MET A 63 -19.63 9.36 12.73
N ILE A 64 -20.23 9.49 11.54
CA ILE A 64 -19.51 9.85 10.30
C ILE A 64 -18.97 11.28 10.44
N ALA A 65 -19.77 12.23 10.90
CA ALA A 65 -19.35 13.60 11.15
C ALA A 65 -18.16 13.66 12.13
N GLN A 66 -18.23 12.93 13.24
CA GLN A 66 -17.15 12.84 14.21
C GLN A 66 -15.88 12.22 13.63
N ARG A 67 -16.02 11.10 12.89
CA ARG A 67 -14.88 10.42 12.20
C ARG A 67 -14.11 11.36 11.28
N TYR A 68 -14.83 12.22 10.57
CA TYR A 68 -14.24 13.11 9.57
C TYR A 68 -14.05 14.56 10.06
N GLY A 69 -14.28 14.85 11.32
CA GLY A 69 -14.12 16.20 11.85
C GLY A 69 -14.99 17.25 11.15
N THR A 70 -16.19 16.86 10.73
CA THR A 70 -17.20 17.72 10.11
C THR A 70 -18.45 17.78 10.98
N THR A 71 -19.52 18.45 10.52
CA THR A 71 -20.79 18.53 11.22
C THR A 71 -21.88 17.74 10.51
N VAL A 72 -22.89 17.28 11.26
CA VAL A 72 -24.06 16.61 10.68
C VAL A 72 -24.74 17.52 9.67
N ASP A 73 -24.88 18.81 9.95
CA ASP A 73 -25.47 19.80 9.04
C ASP A 73 -24.68 19.96 7.74
N ALA A 74 -23.34 19.91 7.80
CA ALA A 74 -22.51 19.96 6.62
C ALA A 74 -22.70 18.71 5.74
N LEU A 75 -22.82 17.52 6.36
CA LEU A 75 -23.14 16.27 5.67
C LEU A 75 -24.52 16.33 5.01
N ILE A 76 -25.53 16.82 5.72
CA ILE A 76 -26.91 16.97 5.21
C ILE A 76 -26.91 17.86 3.98
N ARG A 77 -26.31 19.05 4.06
CA ARG A 77 -26.23 20.00 2.94
C ARG A 77 -25.47 19.44 1.73
N ALA A 78 -24.29 18.85 1.98
CA ALA A 78 -23.45 18.32 0.90
C ALA A 78 -24.11 17.16 0.13
N ASN A 79 -24.97 16.40 0.80
CA ASN A 79 -25.61 15.20 0.26
C ASN A 79 -27.11 15.38 0.00
N GLN A 80 -27.67 16.56 0.22
CA GLN A 80 -29.11 16.86 0.04
C GLN A 80 -29.99 15.86 0.82
N ILE A 81 -29.57 15.47 2.03
CA ILE A 81 -30.27 14.50 2.86
C ILE A 81 -31.54 15.17 3.40
N THR A 82 -32.71 14.64 3.03
CA THR A 82 -34.01 15.14 3.50
C THR A 82 -34.41 14.58 4.85
N ASN A 83 -33.96 13.36 5.18
CA ASN A 83 -34.22 12.74 6.48
C ASN A 83 -32.90 12.24 7.10
N PRO A 84 -32.32 12.99 8.07
CA PRO A 84 -31.06 12.64 8.72
C PRO A 84 -31.05 11.32 9.49
N SER A 85 -32.23 10.80 9.85
CA SER A 85 -32.37 9.54 10.57
C SER A 85 -32.41 8.32 9.65
N LEU A 86 -32.45 8.52 8.33
CA LEU A 86 -32.55 7.47 7.32
C LEU A 86 -31.35 7.49 6.37
N ILE A 87 -30.23 6.95 6.83
CA ILE A 87 -29.10 6.62 5.98
C ILE A 87 -28.96 5.09 5.91
N TYR A 88 -28.78 4.56 4.71
CA TYR A 88 -28.73 3.11 4.50
C TYR A 88 -27.30 2.65 4.30
N PRO A 89 -26.91 1.45 4.81
CA PRO A 89 -25.66 0.83 4.47
C PRO A 89 -25.45 0.76 2.95
N GLY A 90 -24.24 1.08 2.48
CA GLY A 90 -23.90 1.19 1.07
C GLY A 90 -24.16 2.58 0.46
N THR A 91 -24.87 3.48 1.14
CA THR A 91 -25.05 4.86 0.68
C THR A 91 -23.70 5.58 0.66
N ARG A 92 -23.37 6.21 -0.47
CA ARG A 92 -22.19 7.06 -0.60
C ARG A 92 -22.50 8.48 -0.19
N LEU A 93 -21.84 8.98 0.84
CA LEU A 93 -21.95 10.35 1.32
C LEU A 93 -20.70 11.15 0.92
N ILE A 94 -20.89 12.31 0.34
CA ILE A 94 -19.84 13.32 0.16
C ILE A 94 -19.52 13.89 1.56
N ILE A 95 -18.26 13.86 1.92
CA ILE A 95 -17.77 14.45 3.15
C ILE A 95 -17.14 15.80 2.80
N PRO A 96 -17.85 16.92 3.01
CA PRO A 96 -17.37 18.22 2.58
C PRO A 96 -16.06 18.60 3.28
N ALA A 97 -15.25 19.40 2.62
CA ALA A 97 -14.06 19.98 3.23
C ALA A 97 -14.47 20.81 4.45
N LEU A 98 -13.67 20.73 5.51
CA LEU A 98 -13.83 21.62 6.66
C LEU A 98 -13.44 23.02 6.22
N GLN A 99 -14.31 24.00 6.48
CA GLN A 99 -14.08 25.39 6.13
C GLN A 99 -14.00 26.26 7.38
N HIS A 100 -13.16 27.29 7.34
CA HIS A 100 -13.07 28.32 8.36
C HIS A 100 -13.11 29.70 7.72
N THR A 101 -14.03 30.55 8.14
CA THR A 101 -14.06 31.94 7.71
C THR A 101 -13.25 32.79 8.70
N ILE A 102 -12.22 33.45 8.22
CA ILE A 102 -11.32 34.28 9.03
C ILE A 102 -12.10 35.37 9.76
N GLN A 103 -11.93 35.41 11.07
CA GLN A 103 -12.50 36.46 11.90
C GLN A 103 -11.51 37.62 12.06
N PRO A 104 -11.98 38.84 12.39
CA PRO A 104 -11.08 39.94 12.68
C PRO A 104 -10.04 39.61 13.75
N GLY A 105 -8.75 39.83 13.43
CA GLY A 105 -7.64 39.55 14.33
C GLY A 105 -7.14 38.09 14.36
N GLU A 106 -7.75 37.16 13.62
CA GLU A 106 -7.23 35.80 13.51
C GLU A 106 -6.02 35.72 12.56
N THR A 107 -5.04 34.88 12.93
CA THR A 107 -3.87 34.59 12.11
C THR A 107 -3.92 33.13 11.62
N LEU A 108 -3.26 32.85 10.49
CA LEU A 108 -3.12 31.48 9.98
C LEU A 108 -2.51 30.55 11.03
N TRP A 109 -1.61 31.04 11.88
CA TRP A 109 -1.00 30.25 12.95
C TRP A 109 -2.05 29.83 13.99
N GLN A 110 -2.91 30.76 14.43
CA GLN A 110 -3.98 30.45 15.38
C GLN A 110 -4.99 29.47 14.79
N ILE A 111 -5.35 29.65 13.51
CA ILE A 111 -6.26 28.75 12.80
C ILE A 111 -5.62 27.37 12.65
N ALA A 112 -4.36 27.29 12.21
CA ALA A 112 -3.64 26.03 12.08
C ALA A 112 -3.57 25.27 13.41
N ASN A 113 -3.25 25.94 14.51
CA ASN A 113 -3.24 25.34 15.84
C ASN A 113 -4.62 24.85 16.30
N ARG A 114 -5.67 25.66 16.09
CA ARG A 114 -7.07 25.31 16.43
C ARG A 114 -7.50 24.00 15.78
N TYR A 115 -7.12 23.80 14.51
CA TYR A 115 -7.50 22.62 13.74
C TYR A 115 -6.45 21.50 13.70
N GLY A 116 -5.33 21.65 14.42
CA GLY A 116 -4.26 20.64 14.49
C GLY A 116 -3.59 20.39 13.13
N THR A 117 -3.47 21.40 12.31
CA THR A 117 -2.84 21.36 10.98
C THR A 117 -1.65 22.35 10.90
N THR A 118 -1.10 22.56 9.72
CA THR A 118 0.00 23.51 9.50
C THR A 118 -0.44 24.66 8.61
N ILE A 119 0.24 25.82 8.73
CA ILE A 119 0.01 26.98 7.87
C ILE A 119 0.17 26.60 6.39
N GLN A 120 1.24 25.87 6.04
CA GLN A 120 1.50 25.41 4.66
C GLN A 120 0.38 24.53 4.13
N ALA A 121 -0.17 23.65 4.98
CA ALA A 121 -1.28 22.79 4.58
C ALA A 121 -2.56 23.60 4.28
N ILE A 122 -2.85 24.63 5.08
CA ILE A 122 -3.97 25.56 4.82
C ILE A 122 -3.73 26.34 3.52
N ILE A 123 -2.52 26.89 3.32
CA ILE A 123 -2.14 27.65 2.12
C ILE A 123 -2.35 26.77 0.87
N LYS A 124 -1.82 25.55 0.88
CA LYS A 124 -1.96 24.58 -0.23
C LYS A 124 -3.42 24.23 -0.50
N ALA A 125 -4.17 23.87 0.54
CA ALA A 125 -5.58 23.46 0.41
C ALA A 125 -6.49 24.60 -0.05
N SER A 126 -6.22 25.84 0.40
CA SER A 126 -7.00 27.03 0.06
C SER A 126 -6.49 27.74 -1.20
N GLN A 127 -5.42 27.21 -1.83
CA GLN A 127 -4.76 27.80 -3.02
C GLN A 127 -4.38 29.27 -2.82
N ILE A 128 -3.87 29.62 -1.63
CA ILE A 128 -3.50 30.99 -1.27
C ILE A 128 -2.21 31.37 -1.99
N GLN A 129 -2.28 32.41 -2.84
CA GLN A 129 -1.12 32.93 -3.58
C GLN A 129 -0.20 33.78 -2.70
N ASN A 130 -0.81 34.61 -1.82
CA ASN A 130 -0.07 35.43 -0.90
C ASN A 130 -0.65 35.32 0.53
N PRO A 131 0.05 34.62 1.43
CA PRO A 131 -0.44 34.39 2.80
C PRO A 131 -0.44 35.65 3.68
N ASP A 132 0.29 36.73 3.29
CA ASP A 132 0.33 37.97 4.01
C ASP A 132 -0.87 38.90 3.70
N LEU A 133 -1.65 38.55 2.67
CA LEU A 133 -2.82 39.31 2.23
C LEU A 133 -4.13 38.58 2.53
N LEU A 134 -4.32 38.17 3.77
CA LEU A 134 -5.54 37.49 4.21
C LEU A 134 -6.39 38.43 5.06
N TYR A 135 -7.62 38.64 4.65
CA TYR A 135 -8.56 39.54 5.29
C TYR A 135 -9.69 38.80 6.00
N PRO A 136 -10.29 39.36 7.05
CA PRO A 136 -11.52 38.85 7.64
C PRO A 136 -12.61 38.64 6.59
N GLY A 137 -13.36 37.53 6.70
CA GLY A 137 -14.39 37.13 5.73
C GLY A 137 -13.90 36.17 4.65
N VAL A 138 -12.59 36.00 4.46
CA VAL A 138 -12.06 34.98 3.56
C VAL A 138 -12.31 33.60 4.15
N THR A 139 -12.83 32.68 3.33
CA THR A 139 -13.07 31.29 3.73
C THR A 139 -11.88 30.42 3.32
N LEU A 140 -11.29 29.77 4.31
CA LEU A 140 -10.18 28.83 4.16
C LEU A 140 -10.70 27.39 4.12
N ILE A 141 -10.06 26.57 3.31
CA ILE A 141 -10.20 25.12 3.36
C ILE A 141 -9.22 24.61 4.42
N ILE A 142 -9.75 23.97 5.46
CA ILE A 142 -8.96 23.39 6.53
C ILE A 142 -8.69 21.91 6.21
N PRO A 143 -7.43 21.53 5.92
CA PRO A 143 -7.08 20.16 5.66
C PRO A 143 -7.38 19.29 6.88
N ARG A 144 -7.95 18.13 6.65
CA ARG A 144 -8.22 17.16 7.71
C ARG A 144 -6.92 16.62 8.27
N ARG A 145 -6.93 16.30 9.57
CA ARG A 145 -5.81 15.61 10.19
C ARG A 145 -5.73 14.20 9.60
N LYS A 146 -4.68 13.95 8.82
CA LYS A 146 -4.38 12.63 8.30
C LYS A 146 -3.57 11.85 9.35
N PRO A 147 -3.89 10.56 9.62
CA PRO A 147 -3.04 9.75 10.48
C PRO A 147 -1.65 9.61 9.86
N THR A 148 -0.62 9.67 10.70
CA THR A 148 0.76 9.44 10.26
C THR A 148 1.02 7.94 10.23
N ILE A 149 1.52 7.43 9.12
CA ILE A 149 1.88 6.02 8.94
C ILE A 149 3.30 5.87 8.40
N VAL A 150 3.80 4.65 8.47
CA VAL A 150 4.99 4.17 7.77
C VAL A 150 4.54 3.59 6.42
N SER A 151 5.27 3.93 5.36
CA SER A 151 5.14 3.35 4.02
C SER A 151 6.46 2.73 3.65
N ASN A 152 6.46 1.45 3.32
CA ASN A 152 7.61 0.70 2.82
C ASN A 152 7.33 0.20 1.42
N ALA A 153 8.35 0.08 0.58
CA ALA A 153 8.26 -0.63 -0.68
C ALA A 153 9.52 -1.45 -0.94
N PHE A 154 9.33 -2.57 -1.63
CA PHE A 154 10.43 -3.38 -2.13
C PHE A 154 10.73 -3.04 -3.59
N THR A 155 12.01 -3.13 -3.97
CA THR A 155 12.48 -3.03 -5.35
C THR A 155 13.55 -4.08 -5.64
N TYR A 156 13.55 -4.62 -6.85
CA TYR A 156 14.61 -5.49 -7.36
C TYR A 156 15.27 -4.93 -8.63
N HIS A 157 14.97 -3.67 -8.94
CA HIS A 157 15.56 -2.97 -10.07
C HIS A 157 16.96 -2.45 -9.74
N SER A 158 17.82 -2.36 -10.75
CA SER A 158 19.20 -1.85 -10.67
C SER A 158 19.46 -0.80 -11.73
N GLY A 159 20.58 -0.07 -11.60
CA GLY A 159 21.01 0.92 -12.60
C GLY A 159 20.02 2.06 -12.83
N ALA A 160 20.02 2.61 -14.03
CA ALA A 160 19.14 3.73 -14.42
C ALA A 160 17.65 3.41 -14.28
N GLU A 161 17.24 2.15 -14.38
CA GLU A 161 15.85 1.76 -14.16
C GLU A 161 15.46 1.92 -12.70
N ALA A 162 16.32 1.51 -11.77
CA ALA A 162 16.11 1.73 -10.34
C ALA A 162 16.06 3.22 -10.01
N GLU A 163 17.00 4.02 -10.54
CA GLU A 163 17.02 5.47 -10.33
C GLU A 163 15.70 6.12 -10.76
N ARG A 164 15.18 5.78 -11.94
CA ARG A 164 13.90 6.29 -12.44
C ARG A 164 12.72 5.85 -11.57
N ILE A 165 12.55 4.53 -11.34
CA ILE A 165 11.39 3.97 -10.65
C ILE A 165 11.36 4.44 -9.19
N VAL A 166 12.49 4.36 -8.51
CA VAL A 166 12.61 4.76 -7.10
C VAL A 166 12.50 6.28 -6.96
N GLY A 167 13.15 7.05 -7.87
CA GLY A 167 13.12 8.51 -7.86
C GLY A 167 11.70 9.08 -8.02
N GLU A 168 10.83 8.41 -8.79
CA GLU A 168 9.42 8.81 -8.96
C GLU A 168 8.56 8.53 -7.71
N ILE A 169 8.91 7.52 -6.89
CA ILE A 169 8.01 6.99 -5.86
C ILE A 169 8.52 7.22 -4.43
N ALA A 170 9.82 7.38 -4.22
CA ALA A 170 10.41 7.37 -2.88
C ALA A 170 9.98 8.55 -1.99
N GLU A 171 9.45 9.64 -2.56
CA GLU A 171 8.81 10.71 -1.75
C GLU A 171 7.60 10.19 -0.94
N HIS A 172 6.93 9.13 -1.41
CA HIS A 172 5.80 8.47 -0.74
C HIS A 172 6.22 7.40 0.26
N LEU A 173 7.54 7.17 0.45
CA LEU A 173 8.06 6.09 1.28
C LEU A 173 8.74 6.59 2.56
N THR A 174 8.63 5.81 3.64
CA THR A 174 9.48 5.90 4.84
C THR A 174 10.72 5.02 4.64
N TYR A 175 10.51 3.79 4.15
CA TYR A 175 11.56 2.81 3.90
C TYR A 175 11.54 2.35 2.45
N LEU A 176 12.73 2.10 1.91
CA LEU A 176 12.94 1.43 0.64
C LEU A 176 13.76 0.16 0.90
N ALA A 177 13.17 -1.00 0.64
CA ALA A 177 13.83 -2.29 0.77
C ALA A 177 14.37 -2.77 -0.59
N THR A 178 15.66 -3.02 -0.69
CA THR A 178 16.24 -3.65 -1.88
C THR A 178 16.12 -5.18 -1.76
N PHE A 179 15.45 -5.82 -2.71
CA PHE A 179 15.20 -7.26 -2.72
C PHE A 179 16.09 -7.93 -3.78
N ALA A 180 17.04 -8.80 -3.40
CA ALA A 180 17.44 -9.15 -2.04
C ALA A 180 18.90 -9.61 -2.05
N TYR A 181 19.46 -9.75 -0.87
CA TYR A 181 20.64 -10.57 -0.67
C TYR A 181 20.18 -11.99 -0.33
N VAL A 182 20.47 -12.95 -1.21
CA VAL A 182 20.15 -14.36 -1.01
C VAL A 182 21.18 -14.99 -0.11
N ILE A 183 20.73 -15.57 1.00
CA ILE A 183 21.60 -16.30 1.92
C ILE A 183 22.09 -17.59 1.27
N GLN A 184 23.32 -18.00 1.56
CA GLN A 184 23.89 -19.26 1.12
C GLN A 184 23.98 -20.23 2.31
N PRO A 185 24.06 -21.55 2.08
CA PRO A 185 24.10 -22.55 3.15
C PRO A 185 25.24 -22.36 4.16
N ASP A 186 26.34 -21.72 3.75
CA ASP A 186 27.49 -21.44 4.59
C ASP A 186 27.41 -20.08 5.34
N GLY A 187 26.31 -19.35 5.21
CA GLY A 187 26.12 -18.02 5.79
C GLY A 187 26.71 -16.87 4.97
N SER A 188 27.20 -17.12 3.76
CA SER A 188 27.56 -16.05 2.83
C SER A 188 26.31 -15.44 2.18
N LEU A 189 26.48 -14.29 1.51
CA LEU A 189 25.41 -13.53 0.86
C LEU A 189 25.70 -13.38 -0.63
N GLN A 190 24.69 -13.53 -1.44
CA GLN A 190 24.73 -13.24 -2.86
C GLN A 190 23.64 -12.23 -3.24
N LEU A 191 24.02 -11.10 -3.81
CA LEU A 191 23.03 -10.13 -4.29
C LEU A 191 22.25 -10.71 -5.47
N PHE A 192 20.92 -10.65 -5.41
CA PHE A 192 20.02 -11.16 -6.44
C PHE A 192 20.00 -10.28 -7.69
N MET A 193 20.04 -8.95 -7.51
CA MET A 193 20.14 -7.97 -8.58
C MET A 193 21.61 -7.69 -8.93
N GLU A 194 21.86 -6.94 -10.02
CA GLU A 194 23.22 -6.60 -10.43
C GLU A 194 23.90 -5.66 -9.43
N ASP A 195 23.23 -4.57 -9.07
CA ASP A 195 23.68 -3.61 -8.05
C ASP A 195 22.45 -2.87 -7.45
N ASP A 196 22.52 -2.57 -6.16
CA ASP A 196 21.48 -1.86 -5.41
C ASP A 196 21.82 -0.39 -5.11
N THR A 197 23.00 0.07 -5.51
CA THR A 197 23.54 1.40 -5.18
C THR A 197 22.63 2.52 -5.70
N ASP A 198 22.18 2.44 -6.95
CA ASP A 198 21.34 3.48 -7.55
C ASP A 198 19.97 3.55 -6.88
N ALA A 199 19.39 2.39 -6.50
CA ALA A 199 18.15 2.34 -5.75
C ALA A 199 18.29 3.00 -4.38
N ILE A 200 19.39 2.72 -3.66
CA ILE A 200 19.69 3.31 -2.35
C ILE A 200 19.82 4.84 -2.46
N GLN A 201 20.59 5.32 -3.44
CA GLN A 201 20.81 6.75 -3.64
C GLN A 201 19.56 7.50 -4.03
N ALA A 202 18.77 6.95 -4.97
CA ALA A 202 17.50 7.52 -5.38
C ALA A 202 16.50 7.58 -4.21
N GLY A 203 16.46 6.55 -3.36
CA GLY A 203 15.65 6.52 -2.16
C GLY A 203 16.04 7.60 -1.17
N LEU A 204 17.33 7.70 -0.85
CA LEU A 204 17.88 8.71 0.07
C LEU A 204 17.61 10.14 -0.41
N ALA A 205 17.75 10.40 -1.71
CA ALA A 205 17.50 11.70 -2.31
C ALA A 205 16.05 12.21 -2.09
N GLN A 206 15.10 11.30 -1.89
CA GLN A 206 13.68 11.58 -1.64
C GLN A 206 13.28 11.34 -0.16
N GLY A 207 14.25 11.13 0.73
CA GLY A 207 14.00 10.94 2.16
C GLY A 207 13.38 9.58 2.51
N ALA A 208 13.62 8.54 1.70
CA ALA A 208 13.32 7.16 2.05
C ALA A 208 14.57 6.49 2.64
N VAL A 209 14.40 5.85 3.79
CA VAL A 209 15.49 5.17 4.50
C VAL A 209 15.76 3.80 3.84
N PRO A 210 17.00 3.51 3.41
CA PRO A 210 17.32 2.24 2.78
C PRO A 210 17.34 1.09 3.81
N MET A 211 16.70 0.00 3.45
CA MET A 211 16.58 -1.23 4.21
C MET A 211 17.11 -2.41 3.39
N MET A 212 18.13 -3.11 3.89
CA MET A 212 18.62 -4.35 3.29
C MET A 212 17.57 -5.45 3.46
N SER A 213 17.25 -6.21 2.40
CA SER A 213 16.43 -7.41 2.51
C SER A 213 17.30 -8.64 2.30
N ILE A 214 17.20 -9.62 3.22
CA ILE A 214 17.79 -10.95 3.04
C ILE A 214 16.69 -11.98 2.82
N SER A 215 16.92 -12.91 1.90
CA SER A 215 15.96 -13.97 1.55
C SER A 215 16.67 -15.32 1.41
N ASN A 216 15.93 -16.41 1.66
CA ASN A 216 16.35 -17.78 1.37
C ASN A 216 15.78 -18.28 0.04
N PHE A 217 15.27 -17.40 -0.79
CA PHE A 217 14.68 -17.73 -2.08
C PHE A 217 15.76 -18.05 -3.12
N THR A 218 15.73 -19.26 -3.71
CA THR A 218 16.61 -19.59 -4.83
C THR A 218 15.86 -19.60 -6.15
N VAL A 219 16.51 -19.12 -7.20
CA VAL A 219 15.95 -19.11 -8.56
C VAL A 219 15.83 -20.53 -9.14
N THR A 220 16.53 -21.50 -8.57
CA THR A 220 16.78 -22.78 -9.22
C THR A 220 15.96 -23.96 -8.71
N GLU A 221 15.57 -24.04 -7.46
CA GLU A 221 14.68 -25.12 -6.97
C GLU A 221 14.21 -24.87 -5.52
N ALA A 222 12.99 -25.35 -5.20
CA ALA A 222 12.49 -25.59 -3.86
C ALA A 222 13.17 -26.84 -3.25
N GLY A 223 14.48 -26.94 -3.41
CA GLY A 223 15.22 -28.12 -3.04
C GLY A 223 15.64 -28.11 -1.58
N GLU A 224 16.83 -27.78 -1.30
CA GLU A 224 17.29 -27.81 0.09
C GLU A 224 16.89 -26.54 0.81
N ASN A 225 16.40 -26.70 2.03
CA ASN A 225 16.01 -25.59 2.85
C ASN A 225 17.26 -24.85 3.33
N ILE A 226 17.71 -23.86 2.55
CA ILE A 226 18.89 -23.05 2.87
C ILE A 226 18.74 -22.42 4.25
N ALA A 227 17.52 -22.02 4.62
CA ALA A 227 17.26 -21.52 5.95
C ALA A 227 17.65 -22.55 7.02
N HIS A 228 17.34 -23.84 6.84
CA HIS A 228 17.75 -24.91 7.77
C HIS A 228 19.27 -24.99 7.91
N ALA A 229 20.00 -25.00 6.79
CA ALA A 229 21.46 -25.11 6.80
C ALA A 229 22.12 -23.95 7.59
N VAL A 230 21.56 -22.75 7.49
CA VAL A 230 22.04 -21.60 8.25
C VAL A 230 21.54 -21.63 9.68
N LEU A 231 20.24 -21.83 9.91
CA LEU A 231 19.63 -21.75 11.24
C LEU A 231 20.10 -22.87 12.18
N ALA A 232 20.40 -24.07 11.67
CA ALA A 232 20.87 -25.20 12.46
C ALA A 232 22.35 -25.10 12.87
N SER A 233 23.17 -24.27 12.20
CA SER A 233 24.59 -24.09 12.48
C SER A 233 24.86 -22.76 13.16
N GLU A 234 25.43 -22.79 14.38
CA GLU A 234 25.83 -21.57 15.07
C GLU A 234 26.89 -20.80 14.27
N GLU A 235 27.89 -21.47 13.72
CA GLU A 235 28.93 -20.87 12.88
C GLU A 235 28.32 -20.13 11.66
N ASN A 236 27.37 -20.75 10.97
CA ASN A 236 26.75 -20.15 9.79
C ASN A 236 25.88 -18.95 10.18
N ARG A 237 25.14 -19.01 11.30
CA ARG A 237 24.38 -17.87 11.81
C ARG A 237 25.29 -16.67 12.13
N GLU A 238 26.39 -16.87 12.84
CA GLU A 238 27.33 -15.79 13.20
C GLU A 238 28.04 -15.25 11.96
N ARG A 239 28.40 -16.12 10.99
CA ARG A 239 28.95 -15.69 9.70
C ARG A 239 27.94 -14.84 8.91
N LEU A 240 26.68 -15.28 8.86
CA LEU A 240 25.64 -14.52 8.19
C LEU A 240 25.46 -13.14 8.82
N LEU A 241 25.38 -13.03 10.14
CA LEU A 241 25.25 -11.74 10.83
C LEU A 241 26.45 -10.83 10.59
N THR A 242 27.65 -11.38 10.57
CA THR A 242 28.88 -10.63 10.25
C THR A 242 28.83 -10.08 8.83
N ASN A 243 28.40 -10.89 7.87
CA ASN A 243 28.26 -10.48 6.46
C ASN A 243 27.17 -9.41 6.27
N ILE A 244 26.01 -9.59 6.93
CA ILE A 244 24.93 -8.59 6.94
C ILE A 244 25.46 -7.23 7.43
N LEU A 245 26.09 -7.22 8.59
CA LEU A 245 26.61 -5.99 9.20
C LEU A 245 27.65 -5.31 8.30
N SER A 246 28.53 -6.10 7.68
CA SER A 246 29.53 -5.61 6.74
C SER A 246 28.90 -4.94 5.53
N VAL A 247 27.92 -5.59 4.91
CA VAL A 247 27.19 -5.04 3.74
C VAL A 247 26.40 -3.79 4.14
N MET A 248 25.69 -3.82 5.27
CA MET A 248 24.90 -2.67 5.73
C MET A 248 25.76 -1.43 5.92
N LYS A 249 26.91 -1.58 6.59
CA LYS A 249 27.87 -0.48 6.78
C LYS A 249 28.48 0.02 5.47
N ALA A 250 28.86 -0.90 4.58
CA ALA A 250 29.47 -0.56 3.30
C ALA A 250 28.54 0.18 2.34
N LYS A 251 27.25 -0.19 2.33
CA LYS A 251 26.23 0.35 1.42
C LYS A 251 25.37 1.47 2.04
N GLY A 252 25.49 1.71 3.35
CA GLY A 252 24.73 2.76 4.04
C GLY A 252 23.29 2.39 4.38
N TYR A 253 22.97 1.12 4.45
CA TYR A 253 21.68 0.64 4.95
C TYR A 253 21.48 1.01 6.42
N GLN A 254 20.24 1.29 6.79
CA GLN A 254 19.88 1.69 8.15
C GLN A 254 19.03 0.63 8.87
N GLY A 255 18.59 -0.38 8.16
CA GLY A 255 17.82 -1.49 8.71
C GLY A 255 17.91 -2.75 7.88
N LEU A 256 17.50 -3.85 8.50
CA LEU A 256 17.41 -5.17 7.90
C LEU A 256 15.96 -5.63 7.83
N ASN A 257 15.55 -6.20 6.69
CA ASN A 257 14.36 -7.02 6.59
C ASN A 257 14.75 -8.48 6.38
N ILE A 258 14.24 -9.38 7.23
CA ILE A 258 14.44 -10.84 7.10
C ILE A 258 13.20 -11.42 6.44
N ASP A 259 13.37 -11.91 5.21
CA ASP A 259 12.30 -12.49 4.38
C ASP A 259 12.60 -13.96 4.09
N PHE A 260 12.49 -14.79 5.14
CA PHE A 260 12.67 -16.22 5.02
C PHE A 260 11.33 -16.91 4.85
N GLU A 261 11.14 -17.54 3.69
CA GLU A 261 9.94 -18.29 3.38
C GLU A 261 10.20 -19.81 3.43
N ASN A 262 9.14 -20.59 3.60
CA ASN A 262 9.20 -22.07 3.62
C ASN A 262 10.22 -22.63 4.64
N VAL A 263 10.42 -21.94 5.75
CA VAL A 263 11.24 -22.43 6.86
C VAL A 263 10.62 -23.69 7.44
N LEU A 264 11.44 -24.73 7.68
CA LEU A 264 10.93 -26.01 8.20
C LEU A 264 10.23 -25.81 9.56
N PRO A 265 9.10 -26.47 9.82
CA PRO A 265 8.37 -26.33 11.08
C PRO A 265 9.21 -26.60 12.34
N GLN A 266 10.14 -27.54 12.26
CA GLN A 266 11.07 -27.84 13.36
C GLN A 266 12.10 -26.72 13.63
N ASP A 267 12.32 -25.83 12.67
CA ASP A 267 13.28 -24.72 12.79
C ASP A 267 12.63 -23.45 13.34
N ARG A 268 11.34 -23.48 13.67
CA ARG A 268 10.62 -22.32 14.21
C ARG A 268 11.36 -21.63 15.35
N GLU A 269 11.84 -22.41 16.33
CA GLU A 269 12.55 -21.85 17.48
C GLU A 269 13.97 -21.37 17.10
N LEU A 270 14.65 -22.05 16.19
CA LEU A 270 15.93 -21.59 15.66
C LEU A 270 15.78 -20.27 14.90
N TYR A 271 14.67 -20.10 14.17
CA TYR A 271 14.37 -18.84 13.49
C TYR A 271 14.09 -17.71 14.50
N ASN A 272 13.31 -17.96 15.56
CA ASN A 272 13.10 -17.01 16.64
C ASN A 272 14.41 -16.58 17.31
N GLN A 273 15.31 -17.55 17.58
CA GLN A 273 16.64 -17.28 18.18
C GLN A 273 17.55 -16.48 17.25
N PHE A 274 17.55 -16.80 15.96
CA PHE A 274 18.29 -16.03 14.95
C PHE A 274 17.78 -14.60 14.87
N LEU A 275 16.45 -14.40 14.83
CA LEU A 275 15.84 -13.07 14.81
C LEU A 275 16.22 -12.27 16.07
N GLN A 276 16.16 -12.88 17.25
CA GLN A 276 16.58 -12.22 18.49
C GLN A 276 18.06 -11.83 18.43
N ARG A 277 18.92 -12.73 17.99
CA ARG A 277 20.36 -12.47 17.86
C ARG A 277 20.65 -11.36 16.85
N ALA A 278 19.93 -11.32 15.72
CA ALA A 278 20.04 -10.27 14.73
C ALA A 278 19.65 -8.90 15.31
N VAL A 279 18.51 -8.85 16.02
CA VAL A 279 18.07 -7.62 16.70
C VAL A 279 19.11 -7.15 17.73
N ASP A 280 19.58 -8.03 18.62
CA ASP A 280 20.54 -7.69 19.66
C ASP A 280 21.85 -7.15 19.07
N THR A 281 22.31 -7.74 17.96
CA THR A 281 23.53 -7.33 17.28
C THR A 281 23.37 -5.99 16.55
N LEU A 282 22.30 -5.86 15.75
CA LEU A 282 22.10 -4.70 14.88
C LEU A 282 21.66 -3.45 15.66
N HIS A 283 20.91 -3.61 16.75
CA HIS A 283 20.56 -2.49 17.64
C HIS A 283 21.79 -1.85 18.31
N GLN A 284 22.85 -2.63 18.60
CA GLN A 284 24.10 -2.07 19.14
C GLN A 284 24.80 -1.12 18.15
N GLU A 285 24.52 -1.30 16.87
CA GLU A 285 25.04 -0.45 15.79
C GLU A 285 24.03 0.64 15.34
N GLY A 286 22.87 0.72 16.00
CA GLY A 286 21.81 1.69 15.69
C GLY A 286 20.92 1.34 14.52
N PHE A 287 20.97 0.09 14.01
CA PHE A 287 20.14 -0.39 12.90
C PHE A 287 18.84 -1.03 13.41
N PHE A 288 17.73 -0.84 12.71
CA PHE A 288 16.46 -1.52 13.00
C PHE A 288 16.34 -2.85 12.27
N VAL A 289 15.46 -3.73 12.76
CA VAL A 289 15.23 -5.06 12.17
C VAL A 289 13.73 -5.29 11.98
N SER A 290 13.34 -5.72 10.79
CA SER A 290 11.99 -6.16 10.46
C SER A 290 11.98 -7.57 9.90
N THR A 291 10.83 -8.19 9.82
CA THR A 291 10.65 -9.52 9.22
C THR A 291 9.38 -9.57 8.38
N SER A 292 9.44 -10.27 7.24
CA SER A 292 8.28 -10.57 6.40
C SER A 292 7.64 -11.87 6.87
N LEU A 293 6.32 -11.88 7.00
CA LEU A 293 5.56 -13.01 7.54
C LEU A 293 4.44 -13.44 6.58
N ALA A 294 4.35 -14.75 6.35
CA ALA A 294 3.27 -15.35 5.58
C ALA A 294 1.89 -15.07 6.21
N PRO A 295 0.81 -14.99 5.40
CA PRO A 295 -0.51 -14.59 5.88
C PRO A 295 -1.22 -15.70 6.68
N LYS A 296 -1.10 -15.68 8.00
CA LYS A 296 -1.73 -16.63 8.92
C LYS A 296 -3.04 -16.11 9.47
N ILE A 297 -4.01 -17.01 9.62
CA ILE A 297 -5.32 -16.73 10.24
C ILE A 297 -5.47 -17.34 11.64
N SER A 298 -4.49 -18.12 12.10
CA SER A 298 -4.42 -18.69 13.45
C SER A 298 -3.01 -19.14 13.79
N GLY A 299 -2.73 -19.36 15.08
CA GLY A 299 -1.46 -19.92 15.56
C GLY A 299 -1.24 -21.37 15.10
N GLU A 300 -2.33 -22.12 14.89
CA GLU A 300 -2.33 -23.55 14.54
C GLU A 300 -2.34 -23.82 13.04
N GLN A 301 -2.26 -22.76 12.20
CA GLN A 301 -2.29 -22.93 10.74
C GLN A 301 -1.12 -23.79 10.27
N LYS A 302 -1.45 -24.90 9.57
CA LYS A 302 -0.48 -25.87 9.07
C LYS A 302 0.01 -25.54 7.67
N GLY A 303 1.21 -25.99 7.37
CA GLY A 303 1.87 -25.88 6.08
C GLY A 303 3.25 -25.23 6.16
N LEU A 304 4.12 -25.63 5.23
CA LEU A 304 5.53 -25.22 5.20
C LEU A 304 5.70 -23.69 5.19
N LEU A 305 4.82 -22.98 4.49
CA LEU A 305 4.84 -21.51 4.42
C LEU A 305 4.51 -20.85 5.77
N TYR A 306 3.79 -21.54 6.68
CA TYR A 306 3.15 -20.92 7.83
C TYR A 306 3.74 -21.29 9.18
N GLU A 307 4.10 -22.57 9.39
CA GLU A 307 4.31 -23.11 10.73
C GLU A 307 5.49 -22.48 11.46
N ALA A 308 6.57 -22.18 10.76
CA ALA A 308 7.75 -21.54 11.35
C ALA A 308 7.60 -20.01 11.57
N HIS A 309 6.57 -19.38 10.99
CA HIS A 309 6.29 -17.96 11.20
C HIS A 309 5.55 -17.75 12.51
N ASP A 310 6.31 -17.54 13.59
CA ASP A 310 5.81 -17.33 14.96
C ASP A 310 5.39 -15.87 15.18
N TYR A 311 4.13 -15.53 14.89
CA TYR A 311 3.62 -14.16 15.02
C TYR A 311 3.86 -13.55 16.40
N PRO A 312 3.54 -14.25 17.54
CA PRO A 312 3.85 -13.74 18.87
C PRO A 312 5.33 -13.43 19.10
N ALA A 313 6.23 -14.32 18.67
CA ALA A 313 7.67 -14.15 18.86
C ALA A 313 8.21 -13.01 17.96
N HIS A 314 7.92 -13.03 16.66
CA HIS A 314 8.35 -12.00 15.73
C HIS A 314 7.80 -10.62 16.10
N GLY A 315 6.53 -10.53 16.51
CA GLY A 315 5.92 -9.28 16.97
C GLY A 315 6.54 -8.72 18.26
N ARG A 316 7.07 -9.57 19.11
CA ARG A 316 7.80 -9.16 20.32
C ARG A 316 9.23 -8.70 19.98
N ILE A 317 9.95 -9.47 19.17
CA ILE A 317 11.39 -9.33 18.93
C ILE A 317 11.66 -8.21 17.90
N ALA A 318 11.06 -8.25 16.71
CA ALA A 318 11.33 -7.30 15.64
C ALA A 318 10.82 -5.89 15.96
N ASP A 319 11.39 -4.85 15.35
CA ASP A 319 10.90 -3.49 15.43
C ASP A 319 9.53 -3.35 14.77
N PHE A 320 9.34 -4.00 13.62
CA PHE A 320 8.06 -4.15 12.97
C PHE A 320 8.03 -5.41 12.07
N VAL A 321 6.84 -5.79 11.66
CA VAL A 321 6.62 -6.92 10.77
C VAL A 321 5.88 -6.49 9.51
N VAL A 322 6.21 -7.11 8.38
CA VAL A 322 5.47 -7.01 7.13
C VAL A 322 4.61 -8.27 6.99
N LEU A 323 3.29 -8.12 6.97
CA LEU A 323 2.40 -9.23 6.66
C LEU A 323 2.22 -9.31 5.15
N MET A 324 2.61 -10.40 4.52
CA MET A 324 2.51 -10.62 3.07
C MET A 324 1.07 -10.94 2.64
N THR A 325 0.16 -9.98 2.80
CA THR A 325 -1.28 -10.11 2.55
C THR A 325 -1.63 -10.03 1.07
N TYR A 326 -0.99 -10.84 0.26
CA TYR A 326 -1.18 -11.01 -1.19
C TYR A 326 -0.90 -12.46 -1.61
N GLU A 327 -0.92 -12.75 -2.92
CA GLU A 327 -0.69 -14.06 -3.56
C GLU A 327 -1.81 -15.09 -3.33
N TRP A 328 -3.03 -14.69 -2.89
CA TRP A 328 -4.17 -15.61 -2.97
C TRP A 328 -4.52 -15.94 -4.42
N GLY A 329 -4.47 -14.96 -5.34
CA GLY A 329 -4.45 -15.18 -6.78
C GLY A 329 -3.05 -15.55 -7.25
N TYR A 330 -2.56 -16.74 -6.88
CA TYR A 330 -1.22 -17.19 -7.26
C TYR A 330 -1.12 -17.42 -8.77
N ARG A 331 0.01 -17.02 -9.38
CA ARG A 331 0.18 -17.04 -10.84
C ARG A 331 -0.01 -18.41 -11.51
N LYS A 332 0.26 -19.51 -10.81
CA LYS A 332 0.05 -20.89 -11.30
C LYS A 332 -1.24 -21.53 -10.78
N GLY A 333 -2.01 -20.80 -9.99
CA GLY A 333 -3.32 -21.19 -9.50
C GLY A 333 -4.46 -20.68 -10.38
N PRO A 334 -5.71 -21.00 -10.03
CA PRO A 334 -6.88 -20.51 -10.76
C PRO A 334 -7.09 -19.00 -10.59
N PRO A 335 -7.77 -18.34 -11.55
CA PRO A 335 -8.09 -16.92 -11.48
C PRO A 335 -8.84 -16.55 -10.19
N ARG A 336 -8.34 -15.58 -9.46
CA ARG A 336 -8.99 -14.95 -8.31
C ARG A 336 -8.27 -13.65 -7.91
N ALA A 337 -8.90 -12.85 -7.05
CA ALA A 337 -8.26 -11.67 -6.49
C ALA A 337 -6.91 -12.00 -5.87
N ILE A 338 -5.90 -11.19 -6.17
CA ILE A 338 -4.51 -11.40 -5.71
C ILE A 338 -4.40 -11.08 -4.21
N SER A 339 -5.12 -10.04 -3.76
CA SER A 339 -5.08 -9.56 -2.38
C SER A 339 -6.52 -9.24 -1.89
N PRO A 340 -7.37 -10.29 -1.72
CA PRO A 340 -8.78 -10.12 -1.38
C PRO A 340 -8.95 -9.59 0.05
N LEU A 341 -9.74 -8.53 0.20
CA LEU A 341 -9.88 -7.79 1.46
C LEU A 341 -10.47 -8.65 2.61
N ASN A 342 -11.37 -9.55 2.29
CA ASN A 342 -11.93 -10.49 3.27
C ASN A 342 -10.84 -11.41 3.87
N GLU A 343 -9.91 -11.89 3.06
CA GLU A 343 -8.79 -12.71 3.52
C GLU A 343 -7.76 -11.86 4.29
N ILE A 344 -7.45 -10.66 3.80
CA ILE A 344 -6.61 -9.70 4.53
C ILE A 344 -7.14 -9.48 5.95
N LYS A 345 -8.45 -9.22 6.10
CA LYS A 345 -9.06 -8.99 7.41
C LYS A 345 -8.95 -10.20 8.33
N ARG A 346 -9.12 -11.43 7.82
CA ARG A 346 -8.90 -12.66 8.60
C ARG A 346 -7.48 -12.76 9.14
N VAL A 347 -6.49 -12.41 8.31
CA VAL A 347 -5.08 -12.37 8.74
C VAL A 347 -4.86 -11.29 9.80
N LEU A 348 -5.40 -10.09 9.57
CA LEU A 348 -5.26 -8.97 10.50
C LEU A 348 -5.96 -9.24 11.84
N ASP A 349 -7.13 -9.89 11.85
CA ASP A 349 -7.85 -10.28 13.08
C ASP A 349 -6.97 -11.14 13.98
N TYR A 350 -6.28 -12.12 13.40
CA TYR A 350 -5.31 -12.93 14.14
C TYR A 350 -4.07 -12.12 14.52
N ALA A 351 -3.47 -11.42 13.56
CA ALA A 351 -2.21 -10.70 13.78
C ALA A 351 -2.31 -9.68 14.92
N VAL A 352 -3.39 -8.86 14.95
CA VAL A 352 -3.56 -7.83 16.00
C VAL A 352 -3.91 -8.40 17.37
N SER A 353 -4.26 -9.68 17.46
CA SER A 353 -4.47 -10.36 18.72
C SER A 353 -3.16 -10.78 19.40
N VAL A 354 -2.05 -10.87 18.63
CA VAL A 354 -0.76 -11.40 19.12
C VAL A 354 0.43 -10.49 18.80
N ILE A 355 0.28 -9.51 17.93
CA ILE A 355 1.30 -8.52 17.57
C ILE A 355 0.77 -7.12 17.88
N PRO A 356 1.54 -6.23 18.50
CA PRO A 356 1.15 -4.83 18.68
C PRO A 356 0.82 -4.17 17.33
N ARG A 357 -0.37 -3.58 17.21
CA ARG A 357 -0.88 -2.97 15.96
C ARG A 357 0.13 -2.00 15.31
N LYS A 358 0.86 -1.24 16.14
CA LYS A 358 1.88 -0.27 15.70
C LYS A 358 3.22 -0.89 15.32
N LYS A 359 3.28 -2.21 15.23
CA LYS A 359 4.39 -2.97 14.64
C LYS A 359 4.01 -3.67 13.33
N ILE A 360 2.77 -3.52 12.83
CA ILE A 360 2.28 -4.24 11.65
C ILE A 360 2.24 -3.31 10.44
N LEU A 361 2.95 -3.68 9.37
CA LEU A 361 2.75 -3.17 8.02
C LEU A 361 1.91 -4.18 7.23
N MET A 362 0.80 -3.71 6.65
CA MET A 362 -0.04 -4.52 5.78
C MET A 362 0.57 -4.59 4.38
N GLY A 363 0.79 -5.79 3.87
CA GLY A 363 1.28 -6.02 2.51
C GLY A 363 0.23 -5.65 1.46
N PHE A 364 0.70 -5.02 0.38
CA PHE A 364 -0.10 -4.57 -0.74
C PHE A 364 0.68 -4.80 -2.04
N GLN A 365 0.14 -5.62 -2.97
CA GLN A 365 0.79 -5.82 -4.27
C GLN A 365 0.48 -4.67 -5.23
N LEU A 366 1.44 -4.39 -6.14
CA LEU A 366 1.31 -3.35 -7.17
C LEU A 366 1.10 -3.91 -8.58
N TYR A 367 0.80 -5.19 -8.74
CA TYR A 367 0.66 -5.83 -10.05
C TYR A 367 -0.74 -6.42 -10.27
N ALA A 368 -1.04 -6.63 -11.55
CA ALA A 368 -2.20 -7.33 -12.09
C ALA A 368 -1.80 -8.71 -12.61
N ARG A 369 -2.77 -9.59 -12.79
CA ARG A 369 -2.60 -10.90 -13.43
C ARG A 369 -3.69 -11.19 -14.43
N ASP A 370 -3.29 -11.84 -15.54
CA ASP A 370 -4.15 -12.29 -16.63
C ASP A 370 -4.01 -13.79 -16.81
N TRP A 371 -5.07 -14.54 -16.54
CA TRP A 371 -5.14 -15.96 -16.72
C TRP A 371 -5.87 -16.30 -18.01
N LEU A 372 -5.35 -17.27 -18.74
CA LEU A 372 -6.13 -17.94 -19.78
C LEU A 372 -7.25 -18.76 -19.15
N ILE A 373 -8.44 -18.71 -19.74
CA ILE A 373 -9.60 -19.49 -19.32
C ILE A 373 -10.15 -20.33 -20.49
N PRO A 374 -10.52 -21.61 -20.28
CA PRO A 374 -10.52 -22.31 -18.99
C PRO A 374 -9.11 -22.50 -18.43
N HIS A 375 -8.96 -22.32 -17.11
CA HIS A 375 -7.68 -22.45 -16.45
C HIS A 375 -7.17 -23.90 -16.50
N VAL A 376 -5.89 -24.05 -16.82
CA VAL A 376 -5.20 -25.35 -16.77
C VAL A 376 -4.20 -25.33 -15.61
N GLN A 377 -4.23 -26.34 -14.76
CA GLN A 377 -3.34 -26.41 -13.60
C GLN A 377 -1.86 -26.29 -14.00
N GLY A 378 -1.14 -25.38 -13.35
CA GLY A 378 0.27 -25.11 -13.63
C GLY A 378 0.51 -24.11 -14.77
N GLN A 379 -0.54 -23.71 -15.50
CA GLN A 379 -0.44 -22.63 -16.47
C GLN A 379 -0.20 -21.31 -15.74
N GLU A 380 0.85 -20.61 -16.15
CA GLU A 380 1.25 -19.36 -15.50
C GLU A 380 0.47 -18.18 -16.06
N ALA A 381 -0.10 -17.37 -15.16
CA ALA A 381 -0.71 -16.09 -15.51
C ALA A 381 0.34 -15.06 -15.87
N GLU A 382 0.05 -14.23 -16.84
CA GLU A 382 0.85 -13.05 -17.14
C GLU A 382 0.75 -12.04 -15.99
N THR A 383 1.87 -11.41 -15.63
CA THR A 383 1.94 -10.38 -14.58
C THR A 383 2.35 -9.03 -15.19
N PHE A 384 1.61 -7.97 -14.91
CA PHE A 384 1.80 -6.64 -15.47
C PHE A 384 1.21 -5.56 -14.54
N SER A 385 1.29 -4.29 -14.94
CA SER A 385 0.84 -3.19 -14.09
C SER A 385 -0.69 -3.04 -14.07
N PRO A 386 -1.29 -2.50 -12.98
CA PRO A 386 -2.69 -2.07 -12.95
C PRO A 386 -3.06 -1.10 -14.07
N GLN A 387 -2.13 -0.22 -14.47
CA GLN A 387 -2.34 0.71 -15.57
C GLN A 387 -2.49 -0.02 -16.92
N GLU A 388 -1.66 -1.05 -17.17
CA GLU A 388 -1.83 -1.92 -18.35
C GLU A 388 -3.13 -2.73 -18.27
N ALA A 389 -3.59 -3.16 -17.10
CA ALA A 389 -4.87 -3.84 -16.96
C ALA A 389 -6.04 -2.94 -17.44
N ILE A 390 -6.01 -1.65 -17.10
CA ILE A 390 -6.99 -0.67 -17.58
C ILE A 390 -6.88 -0.48 -19.09
N ALA A 391 -5.64 -0.31 -19.62
CA ALA A 391 -5.41 -0.14 -21.05
C ALA A 391 -5.88 -1.36 -21.86
N ARG A 392 -5.67 -2.57 -21.31
CA ARG A 392 -6.13 -3.82 -21.91
C ARG A 392 -7.67 -3.91 -21.90
N ALA A 393 -8.34 -3.52 -20.80
CA ALA A 393 -9.80 -3.45 -20.76
C ALA A 393 -10.35 -2.50 -21.83
N VAL A 394 -9.73 -1.34 -22.05
CA VAL A 394 -10.10 -0.40 -23.13
C VAL A 394 -9.89 -1.04 -24.51
N ARG A 395 -8.71 -1.66 -24.74
CA ARG A 395 -8.35 -2.28 -26.02
C ARG A 395 -9.35 -3.34 -26.47
N TYR A 396 -9.81 -4.18 -25.54
CA TYR A 396 -10.74 -5.28 -25.80
C TYR A 396 -12.21 -4.93 -25.56
N GLY A 397 -12.53 -3.68 -25.23
CA GLY A 397 -13.89 -3.25 -24.92
C GLY A 397 -14.51 -3.97 -23.72
N ALA A 398 -13.67 -4.43 -22.78
CA ALA A 398 -14.09 -5.18 -21.62
C ALA A 398 -14.71 -4.26 -20.56
N THR A 399 -15.77 -4.73 -19.90
CA THR A 399 -16.38 -4.04 -18.75
C THR A 399 -15.68 -4.48 -17.46
N ILE A 400 -15.09 -3.54 -16.75
CA ILE A 400 -14.46 -3.78 -15.45
C ILE A 400 -15.55 -3.97 -14.39
N GLN A 401 -15.58 -5.14 -13.80
CA GLN A 401 -16.43 -5.52 -12.69
C GLN A 401 -15.71 -5.29 -11.36
N TYR A 402 -16.43 -5.43 -10.26
CA TYR A 402 -15.87 -5.29 -8.92
C TYR A 402 -16.45 -6.33 -7.97
N ASP A 403 -15.62 -7.22 -7.46
CA ASP A 403 -16.01 -8.14 -6.41
C ASP A 403 -16.05 -7.39 -5.07
N SER A 404 -17.24 -7.23 -4.52
CA SER A 404 -17.46 -6.47 -3.28
C SER A 404 -16.95 -7.17 -2.02
N ILE A 405 -16.76 -8.50 -2.05
CA ILE A 405 -16.22 -9.29 -0.93
C ILE A 405 -14.70 -9.19 -0.92
N ALA A 406 -14.10 -9.49 -2.07
CA ALA A 406 -12.65 -9.35 -2.26
C ALA A 406 -12.20 -7.88 -2.29
N ALA A 407 -13.13 -6.95 -2.54
CA ALA A 407 -12.86 -5.54 -2.82
C ALA A 407 -11.80 -5.36 -3.91
N SER A 408 -11.93 -6.11 -4.99
CA SER A 408 -10.98 -6.14 -6.11
C SER A 408 -11.68 -6.02 -7.45
N PRO A 409 -11.14 -5.24 -8.41
CA PRO A 409 -11.63 -5.18 -9.76
C PRO A 409 -11.17 -6.39 -10.58
N PHE A 410 -12.01 -6.80 -11.53
CA PHE A 410 -11.70 -7.85 -12.48
C PHE A 410 -12.50 -7.66 -13.76
N TYR A 411 -12.05 -8.32 -14.83
CA TYR A 411 -12.82 -8.40 -16.07
C TYR A 411 -12.44 -9.66 -16.87
N ARG A 412 -13.26 -9.99 -17.87
CA ARG A 412 -13.01 -11.05 -18.85
C ARG A 412 -13.00 -10.47 -20.24
N TYR A 413 -12.18 -11.03 -21.10
CA TYR A 413 -12.13 -10.68 -22.52
C TYR A 413 -11.74 -11.90 -23.37
N THR A 414 -11.87 -11.75 -24.68
CA THR A 414 -11.38 -12.71 -25.68
C THR A 414 -10.32 -12.01 -26.53
N ASP A 415 -9.16 -12.63 -26.68
CA ASP A 415 -8.07 -12.08 -27.48
C ASP A 415 -8.26 -12.31 -29.00
N GLU A 416 -7.32 -11.82 -29.80
CA GLU A 416 -7.36 -11.94 -31.27
C GLU A 416 -7.24 -13.39 -31.77
N GLN A 417 -6.76 -14.32 -30.91
CA GLN A 417 -6.67 -15.74 -31.19
C GLN A 417 -7.94 -16.50 -30.74
N GLY A 418 -8.93 -15.82 -30.21
CA GLY A 418 -10.18 -16.43 -29.72
C GLY A 418 -10.05 -17.09 -28.35
N ARG A 419 -8.95 -16.83 -27.60
CA ARG A 419 -8.75 -17.37 -26.26
C ARG A 419 -9.45 -16.50 -25.23
N GLY A 420 -10.10 -17.14 -24.27
CA GLY A 420 -10.71 -16.44 -23.14
C GLY A 420 -9.68 -16.06 -22.08
N HIS A 421 -9.86 -14.93 -21.45
CA HIS A 421 -8.99 -14.38 -20.41
C HIS A 421 -9.80 -13.90 -19.21
N GLU A 422 -9.20 -13.99 -18.02
CA GLU A 422 -9.72 -13.34 -16.80
C GLU A 422 -8.58 -12.58 -16.11
N VAL A 423 -8.80 -11.28 -15.91
CA VAL A 423 -7.83 -10.35 -15.30
C VAL A 423 -8.31 -9.92 -13.94
N TRP A 424 -7.42 -9.99 -12.94
CA TRP A 424 -7.59 -9.42 -11.60
C TRP A 424 -6.49 -8.41 -11.33
N PHE A 425 -6.83 -7.28 -10.72
CA PHE A 425 -5.89 -6.19 -10.49
C PHE A 425 -6.31 -5.31 -9.31
N GLU A 426 -5.59 -4.22 -9.07
CA GLU A 426 -5.95 -3.19 -8.09
C GLU A 426 -6.34 -1.90 -8.80
N ASP A 427 -7.31 -1.18 -8.25
CA ASP A 427 -7.74 0.13 -8.72
C ASP A 427 -7.95 1.11 -7.55
N ALA A 428 -8.38 2.33 -7.85
CA ALA A 428 -8.63 3.34 -6.81
C ALA A 428 -9.58 2.85 -5.71
N ARG A 429 -10.59 2.04 -6.04
CA ARG A 429 -11.58 1.50 -5.08
C ARG A 429 -10.93 0.51 -4.12
N SER A 430 -10.16 -0.41 -4.65
CA SER A 430 -9.48 -1.44 -3.86
C SER A 430 -8.36 -0.85 -3.00
N ALA A 431 -7.61 0.13 -3.53
CA ALA A 431 -6.61 0.88 -2.76
C ALA A 431 -7.28 1.63 -1.58
N GLN A 432 -8.37 2.35 -1.83
CA GLN A 432 -9.09 3.06 -0.77
C GLN A 432 -9.63 2.09 0.29
N ALA A 433 -10.17 0.94 -0.09
CA ALA A 433 -10.67 -0.07 0.84
C ALA A 433 -9.55 -0.62 1.76
N LYS A 434 -8.35 -0.82 1.21
CA LYS A 434 -7.17 -1.22 1.96
C LYS A 434 -6.66 -0.11 2.89
N PHE A 435 -6.65 1.15 2.45
CA PHE A 435 -6.29 2.29 3.29
C PHE A 435 -7.29 2.51 4.44
N ASP A 436 -8.57 2.30 4.20
CA ASP A 436 -9.58 2.32 5.28
C ASP A 436 -9.33 1.20 6.28
N THR A 437 -8.93 0.01 5.81
CA THR A 437 -8.57 -1.12 6.69
C THR A 437 -7.36 -0.80 7.57
N ILE A 438 -6.30 -0.18 7.02
CA ILE A 438 -5.14 0.28 7.82
C ILE A 438 -5.59 1.22 8.94
N LYS A 439 -6.52 2.14 8.66
CA LYS A 439 -7.08 3.06 9.67
C LYS A 439 -7.93 2.33 10.71
N ASP A 440 -8.83 1.46 10.27
CA ASP A 440 -9.76 0.72 11.13
C ASP A 440 -9.02 -0.20 12.11
N TYR A 441 -7.96 -0.86 11.67
CA TYR A 441 -7.10 -1.68 12.53
C TYR A 441 -6.03 -0.87 13.26
N ASN A 442 -5.90 0.44 12.98
CA ASN A 442 -4.89 1.33 13.55
C ASN A 442 -3.46 0.79 13.41
N LEU A 443 -3.12 0.28 12.22
CA LEU A 443 -1.83 -0.34 11.93
C LEU A 443 -0.68 0.69 11.91
N LEU A 444 0.57 0.20 11.87
CA LEU A 444 1.75 1.02 11.63
C LEU A 444 1.71 1.66 10.24
N GLY A 445 1.29 0.90 9.21
CA GLY A 445 1.20 1.39 7.85
C GLY A 445 1.05 0.31 6.78
N VAL A 446 1.70 0.53 5.65
CA VAL A 446 1.62 -0.29 4.44
C VAL A 446 3.01 -0.68 3.95
N SER A 447 3.11 -1.86 3.33
CA SER A 447 4.31 -2.32 2.63
C SER A 447 3.95 -2.81 1.24
N TYR A 448 4.62 -2.28 0.22
CA TYR A 448 4.32 -2.57 -1.19
C TYR A 448 5.25 -3.63 -1.77
N TRP A 449 4.68 -4.61 -2.43
CA TRP A 449 5.33 -5.59 -3.27
C TRP A 449 4.80 -5.44 -4.69
N VAL A 450 5.54 -4.98 -5.67
CA VAL A 450 6.91 -4.47 -5.73
C VAL A 450 6.90 -3.26 -6.67
N LEU A 451 7.83 -2.31 -6.51
CA LEU A 451 7.97 -1.16 -7.40
C LEU A 451 8.27 -1.61 -8.83
N GLY A 452 7.94 -0.77 -9.81
CA GLY A 452 8.09 -1.05 -11.24
C GLY A 452 6.77 -1.30 -11.97
N TYR A 453 5.68 -1.56 -11.24
CA TYR A 453 4.33 -1.68 -11.80
C TYR A 453 3.57 -0.37 -11.60
N SER A 454 3.27 0.35 -12.68
CA SER A 454 2.59 1.66 -12.62
C SER A 454 1.20 1.54 -12.02
N PHE A 455 0.97 2.30 -10.94
CA PHE A 455 -0.32 2.46 -10.29
C PHE A 455 -0.45 3.87 -9.71
N PRO A 456 -0.58 4.92 -10.53
CA PRO A 456 -0.54 6.32 -10.11
C PRO A 456 -1.61 6.67 -9.10
N GLN A 457 -2.81 6.12 -9.25
CA GLN A 457 -3.93 6.34 -8.33
C GLN A 457 -3.62 5.93 -6.89
N ASN A 458 -2.77 4.92 -6.68
CA ASN A 458 -2.36 4.47 -5.35
C ASN A 458 -1.63 5.58 -4.59
N TRP A 459 -0.66 6.24 -5.23
CA TRP A 459 0.18 7.24 -4.59
C TRP A 459 -0.61 8.49 -4.23
N VAL A 460 -1.44 8.95 -5.16
CA VAL A 460 -2.35 10.09 -4.93
C VAL A 460 -3.32 9.79 -3.77
N LEU A 461 -3.89 8.60 -3.70
CA LEU A 461 -4.77 8.20 -2.62
C LEU A 461 -4.03 7.96 -1.31
N LEU A 462 -2.79 7.44 -1.35
CA LEU A 462 -1.97 7.28 -0.16
C LEU A 462 -1.76 8.64 0.52
N GLU A 463 -1.38 9.66 -0.24
CA GLU A 463 -1.23 11.02 0.26
C GLU A 463 -2.55 11.65 0.71
N ASP A 464 -3.65 11.37 0.02
CA ASP A 464 -4.96 11.87 0.44
C ASP A 464 -5.40 11.30 1.78
N ASN A 465 -5.04 10.06 2.06
CA ASN A 465 -5.43 9.31 3.26
C ASN A 465 -4.49 9.49 4.45
N PHE A 466 -3.19 9.70 4.23
CA PHE A 466 -2.16 9.62 5.25
C PHE A 466 -1.12 10.74 5.13
N LYS A 467 -0.42 10.99 6.24
CA LYS A 467 0.87 11.66 6.27
C LYS A 467 1.95 10.57 6.36
N ILE A 468 2.86 10.57 5.41
CA ILE A 468 3.97 9.61 5.44
C ILE A 468 5.03 10.09 6.42
N ARG A 469 5.46 9.18 7.31
CA ARG A 469 6.54 9.45 8.25
C ARG A 469 7.86 9.52 7.49
N LYS A 470 8.57 10.63 7.57
CA LYS A 470 9.96 10.74 7.14
C LYS A 470 10.86 10.67 8.36
N LEU A 471 12.01 10.01 8.22
CA LEU A 471 12.99 9.79 9.29
C LEU A 471 14.31 10.52 9.03
N ILE A 472 14.51 10.91 7.78
CA ILE A 472 15.67 11.69 7.30
C ILE A 472 15.20 12.83 6.42
#